data_546b0923fc31820cc7ea3d1384f2ce4b
#
_entry.id   546b0923fc31820cc7ea3d1384f2ce4b
#
_cell.length_a   1.000
_cell.length_b   1.000
_cell.length_c   1.000
_cell.angle_alpha   90.00
_cell.angle_beta   90.00
_cell.angle_gamma   90.00
#
_symmetry.space_group_name_H-M   'P 1'
#
loop_
_entity.id
_entity.type
_entity.pdbx_description
1 polymer ?
#
loop_
_entity_poly.entity_id
_entity_poly.type
_entity_poly.pdbx_seq_one_letter_code
_entity_poly.pdbx_strand_id
1 'polypeptide(L)'
;AALERISVEYEILPVVATVDEAMADAAPELFEDEPMGIVPAYGQGASGVRRLGRNNCYRFSYETGDAAAFDGCDHIFEDRFVFSRDQHFHLEPFVTVARMDGNVIDIWTSTQSPFPLRKELARVFQHPENQIRVQVPYLGAGYGAKNNCKTEPIAVLLARLSGRPVRFCMTTEENFLTQSQHAAILD
;
A
#
# COMPACT_ATOMS: atom_id res chain seq x y z
N ALA A 1 -12.67 -26.25 -12.03
CA ALA A 1 -12.00 -26.96 -13.18
C ALA A 1 -10.64 -26.34 -13.55
N ALA A 2 -10.50 -25.02 -13.86
CA ALA A 2 -9.20 -24.45 -14.21
C ALA A 2 -8.28 -24.29 -13.00
N LEU A 3 -8.78 -23.80 -11.88
CA LEU A 3 -8.02 -23.62 -10.64
C LEU A 3 -7.47 -24.94 -10.11
N GLU A 4 -8.19 -26.03 -10.24
CA GLU A 4 -7.78 -27.38 -9.81
C GLU A 4 -6.55 -27.93 -10.56
N ARG A 5 -6.20 -27.30 -11.69
CA ARG A 5 -5.05 -27.67 -12.52
C ARG A 5 -3.82 -26.80 -12.25
N ILE A 6 -3.94 -25.81 -11.38
CA ILE A 6 -2.84 -24.93 -11.00
C ILE A 6 -2.24 -25.48 -9.72
N SER A 7 -0.96 -25.86 -9.79
CA SER A 7 -0.15 -26.23 -8.62
C SER A 7 0.75 -25.06 -8.29
N VAL A 8 0.77 -24.68 -7.01
CA VAL A 8 1.65 -23.62 -6.50
C VAL A 8 2.51 -24.21 -5.39
N GLU A 9 3.80 -24.10 -5.54
CA GLU A 9 4.77 -24.47 -4.50
C GLU A 9 5.26 -23.19 -3.83
N TYR A 10 5.28 -23.18 -2.49
CA TYR A 10 5.70 -22.02 -1.70
C TYR A 10 6.98 -22.37 -0.92
N GLU A 11 7.97 -21.50 -1.02
CA GLU A 11 9.06 -21.42 -0.06
C GLU A 11 8.65 -20.52 1.09
N ILE A 12 8.64 -21.06 2.31
CA ILE A 12 8.24 -20.32 3.51
C ILE A 12 9.45 -19.55 4.03
N LEU A 13 9.40 -18.23 3.95
CA LEU A 13 10.41 -17.33 4.49
C LEU A 13 10.15 -17.02 5.97
N PRO A 14 11.17 -16.57 6.73
CA PRO A 14 10.98 -16.12 8.10
C PRO A 14 9.93 -15.01 8.20
N VAL A 15 9.03 -15.13 9.17
CA VAL A 15 7.94 -14.18 9.38
C VAL A 15 8.33 -13.18 10.46
N VAL A 16 8.05 -11.90 10.19
CA VAL A 16 8.13 -10.81 11.16
C VAL A 16 6.72 -10.24 11.31
N ALA A 17 6.09 -10.50 12.44
CA ALA A 17 4.68 -10.19 12.65
C ALA A 17 4.43 -8.91 13.47
N THR A 18 5.36 -8.52 14.30
CA THR A 18 5.22 -7.37 15.21
C THR A 18 6.31 -6.33 14.98
N VAL A 19 6.06 -5.11 15.47
CA VAL A 19 7.05 -4.02 15.42
C VAL A 19 8.29 -4.36 16.27
N ASP A 20 8.07 -4.95 17.44
CA ASP A 20 9.17 -5.33 18.33
C ASP A 20 10.06 -6.42 17.70
N GLU A 21 9.45 -7.42 17.05
CA GLU A 21 10.21 -8.40 16.26
C GLU A 21 10.98 -7.75 15.11
N ALA A 22 10.37 -6.80 14.39
CA ALA A 22 11.02 -6.10 13.28
C ALA A 22 12.23 -5.26 13.72
N MET A 23 12.17 -4.73 14.92
CA MET A 23 13.21 -3.86 15.50
C MET A 23 14.30 -4.64 16.25
N ALA A 24 14.09 -5.92 16.53
CA ALA A 24 15.05 -6.77 17.23
C ALA A 24 16.37 -6.89 16.44
N ASP A 25 17.49 -6.99 17.17
CA ASP A 25 18.82 -7.09 16.55
C ASP A 25 19.01 -8.30 15.64
N ALA A 26 18.32 -9.40 15.94
CA ALA A 26 18.36 -10.64 15.16
C ALA A 26 17.22 -10.74 14.13
N ALA A 27 16.44 -9.68 13.93
CA ALA A 27 15.34 -9.70 12.97
C ALA A 27 15.85 -9.97 11.54
N PRO A 28 15.20 -10.84 10.78
CA PRO A 28 15.49 -10.97 9.35
C PRO A 28 15.18 -9.66 8.63
N GLU A 29 16.00 -9.29 7.67
CA GLU A 29 15.72 -8.15 6.81
C GLU A 29 14.59 -8.51 5.84
N LEU A 30 13.48 -7.73 5.90
CA LEU A 30 12.32 -7.96 5.05
C LEU A 30 12.53 -7.46 3.63
N PHE A 31 13.43 -6.50 3.45
CA PHE A 31 13.72 -5.88 2.16
C PHE A 31 15.23 -5.76 1.98
N GLU A 32 15.79 -6.67 1.19
CA GLU A 32 17.18 -6.61 0.79
C GLU A 32 17.37 -5.50 -0.26
N ASP A 33 18.36 -4.62 -0.03
CA ASP A 33 19.02 -3.71 -0.97
C ASP A 33 18.23 -2.83 -1.95
N GLU A 34 16.92 -2.90 -2.04
CA GLU A 34 16.20 -1.95 -2.87
C GLU A 34 15.95 -0.63 -2.12
N PRO A 35 16.32 0.51 -2.71
CA PRO A 35 15.79 1.77 -2.22
C PRO A 35 14.29 1.73 -2.42
N MET A 36 13.54 1.50 -1.35
CA MET A 36 12.09 1.69 -1.43
C MET A 36 11.87 3.13 -1.88
N GLY A 37 11.48 3.30 -3.12
CA GLY A 37 10.93 4.54 -3.62
C GLY A 37 9.56 4.74 -2.98
N ILE A 38 9.52 4.91 -1.67
CA ILE A 38 8.35 5.48 -1.01
C ILE A 38 8.33 6.92 -1.47
N VAL A 39 7.60 7.14 -2.54
CA VAL A 39 7.10 8.48 -2.81
C VAL A 39 6.12 8.74 -1.67
N PRO A 40 6.40 9.66 -0.75
CA PRO A 40 5.43 10.04 0.25
C PRO A 40 4.16 10.46 -0.50
N ALA A 41 3.04 9.81 -0.24
CA ALA A 41 1.75 10.18 -0.85
C ALA A 41 1.36 11.62 -0.49
N TYR A 42 2.00 12.16 0.51
CA TYR A 42 1.81 13.51 1.01
C TYR A 42 3.18 14.14 1.27
N GLY A 43 3.65 14.96 0.36
CA GLY A 43 4.66 15.84 0.80
C GLY A 43 5.83 16.04 -0.10
N GLN A 44 5.92 17.23 -0.28
CA GLN A 44 7.02 17.95 -0.84
C GLN A 44 8.31 17.62 -0.08
N GLY A 45 9.32 17.17 -0.80
CA GLY A 45 10.69 17.43 -0.42
C GLY A 45 11.39 16.40 0.47
N ALA A 46 10.93 15.17 0.57
CA ALA A 46 11.81 14.11 1.08
C ALA A 46 12.78 13.66 -0.01
N SER A 47 13.67 14.55 -0.40
CA SER A 47 14.88 14.16 -1.12
C SER A 47 15.75 13.38 -0.15
N GLY A 48 15.77 12.06 -0.31
CA GLY A 48 16.65 11.16 0.42
C GLY A 48 16.02 10.48 1.64
N VAL A 49 14.94 9.73 1.44
CA VAL A 49 14.59 8.68 2.40
C VAL A 49 15.70 7.64 2.35
N ARG A 50 16.64 7.76 3.27
CA ARG A 50 17.72 6.81 3.43
C ARG A 50 17.21 5.68 4.30
N ARG A 51 17.35 4.44 3.86
CA ARG A 51 17.24 3.27 4.75
C ARG A 51 18.16 3.48 5.95
N LEU A 52 17.58 3.40 7.14
CA LEU A 52 18.34 3.50 8.40
C LEU A 52 18.93 2.16 8.85
N GLY A 53 18.79 1.14 7.98
CA GLY A 53 19.23 -0.23 8.21
C GLY A 53 18.11 -1.14 8.70
N ARG A 54 18.23 -2.44 8.41
CA ARG A 54 17.27 -3.50 8.74
C ARG A 54 15.84 -3.17 8.27
N ASN A 55 14.86 -3.28 9.13
CA ASN A 55 13.44 -3.05 8.82
C ASN A 55 12.98 -1.61 9.07
N ASN A 56 13.90 -0.68 9.35
CA ASN A 56 13.60 0.71 9.61
C ASN A 56 13.75 1.53 8.32
N CYS A 57 12.64 1.95 7.72
CA CYS A 57 12.65 2.70 6.47
C CYS A 57 12.76 4.21 6.64
N TYR A 58 12.33 4.75 7.79
CA TYR A 58 12.31 6.20 8.02
C TYR A 58 12.39 6.53 9.49
N ARG A 59 13.12 7.59 9.85
CA ARG A 59 13.15 8.19 11.18
C ARG A 59 12.95 9.69 11.07
N PHE A 60 12.01 10.19 11.84
CA PHE A 60 11.77 11.61 12.02
C PHE A 60 11.99 11.96 13.51
N SER A 61 12.68 13.07 13.77
CA SER A 61 12.89 13.59 15.13
C SER A 61 12.45 15.04 15.15
N TYR A 62 11.64 15.37 16.11
CA TYR A 62 11.20 16.74 16.36
C TYR A 62 11.25 16.99 17.88
N GLU A 63 11.95 18.02 18.26
CA GLU A 63 12.13 18.42 19.65
C GLU A 63 11.71 19.86 19.83
N THR A 64 10.96 20.15 20.87
CA THR A 64 10.59 21.51 21.26
C THR A 64 10.43 21.57 22.77
N GLY A 65 10.79 22.71 23.37
CA GLY A 65 10.80 22.89 24.80
C GLY A 65 12.10 22.45 25.45
N ASP A 66 12.08 22.36 26.76
CA ASP A 66 13.22 21.99 27.60
C ASP A 66 12.91 20.67 28.34
N ALA A 67 13.72 19.64 28.10
CA ALA A 67 13.59 18.36 28.82
C ALA A 67 13.79 18.49 30.30
N ALA A 68 14.56 19.49 30.78
CA ALA A 68 14.73 19.76 32.18
C ALA A 68 13.43 20.22 32.90
N ALA A 69 12.38 20.53 32.14
CA ALA A 69 11.07 20.85 32.75
C ALA A 69 10.48 19.69 33.55
N PHE A 70 10.87 18.45 33.26
CA PHE A 70 10.46 17.27 34.02
C PHE A 70 11.10 17.21 35.43
N ASP A 71 12.27 17.82 35.63
CA ASP A 71 13.00 17.79 36.93
C ASP A 71 12.24 18.46 38.06
N GLY A 72 11.27 19.33 37.74
CA GLY A 72 10.43 20.05 38.70
C GLY A 72 9.06 19.42 38.95
N CYS A 73 8.76 18.27 38.35
CA CYS A 73 7.46 17.61 38.48
C CYS A 73 7.41 16.73 39.73
N ASP A 74 6.29 16.82 40.50
CA ASP A 74 6.06 15.94 41.64
C ASP A 74 5.86 14.47 41.24
N HIS A 75 5.31 14.25 40.04
CA HIS A 75 5.04 12.94 39.49
C HIS A 75 5.30 12.92 37.98
N ILE A 76 5.96 11.87 37.50
CA ILE A 76 6.18 11.57 36.07
C ILE A 76 5.49 10.24 35.76
N PHE A 77 4.69 10.21 34.72
CA PHE A 77 4.03 9.00 34.23
C PHE A 77 4.58 8.69 32.87
N GLU A 78 4.99 7.43 32.67
CA GLU A 78 5.38 6.89 31.40
C GLU A 78 4.42 5.75 31.05
N ASP A 79 3.99 5.67 29.81
CA ASP A 79 3.07 4.62 29.38
C ASP A 79 3.35 4.24 27.93
N ARG A 80 2.98 3.00 27.58
CA ARG A 80 3.12 2.48 26.24
C ARG A 80 1.77 2.10 25.64
N PHE A 81 1.41 2.73 24.54
CA PHE A 81 0.17 2.48 23.82
C PHE A 81 0.46 1.69 22.55
N VAL A 82 -0.20 0.54 22.41
CA VAL A 82 -0.06 -0.32 21.24
C VAL A 82 -1.38 -0.35 20.47
N PHE A 83 -1.33 0.05 19.21
CA PHE A 83 -2.44 -0.04 18.28
C PHE A 83 -2.20 -1.21 17.34
N SER A 84 -3.12 -2.17 17.31
CA SER A 84 -3.07 -3.28 16.38
C SER A 84 -3.29 -2.83 14.94
N ARG A 85 -2.93 -3.68 14.00
CA ARG A 85 -3.31 -3.48 12.59
C ARG A 85 -4.82 -3.60 12.46
N ASP A 86 -5.41 -2.69 11.72
CA ASP A 86 -6.86 -2.60 11.55
C ASP A 86 -7.26 -2.64 10.09
N GLN A 87 -8.48 -3.10 9.80
CA GLN A 87 -9.02 -3.17 8.46
C GLN A 87 -9.95 -1.97 8.22
N HIS A 88 -9.83 -1.30 7.08
CA HIS A 88 -10.65 -0.14 6.72
C HIS A 88 -12.14 -0.45 6.61
N PHE A 89 -12.48 -1.68 6.30
CA PHE A 89 -13.84 -2.21 6.21
C PHE A 89 -14.82 -1.33 5.42
N HIS A 90 -14.40 -0.89 4.25
CA HIS A 90 -15.31 -0.21 3.32
C HIS A 90 -16.27 -1.22 2.68
N LEU A 91 -17.56 -0.88 2.62
CA LEU A 91 -18.59 -1.78 2.07
C LEU A 91 -18.44 -2.01 0.57
N GLU A 92 -18.01 -0.99 -0.19
CA GLU A 92 -17.71 -1.14 -1.60
C GLU A 92 -16.37 -1.85 -1.78
N PRO A 93 -16.34 -3.06 -2.37
CA PRO A 93 -15.08 -3.77 -2.62
C PRO A 93 -14.21 -3.04 -3.64
N PHE A 94 -12.96 -3.49 -3.78
CA PHE A 94 -12.14 -3.08 -4.92
C PHE A 94 -12.74 -3.64 -6.20
N VAL A 95 -13.04 -2.76 -7.13
CA VAL A 95 -13.59 -3.15 -8.43
C VAL A 95 -12.98 -2.30 -9.54
N THR A 96 -12.59 -2.96 -10.61
CA THR A 96 -12.05 -2.33 -11.81
C THR A 96 -12.65 -2.95 -13.05
N VAL A 97 -13.04 -2.12 -13.99
CA VAL A 97 -13.32 -2.53 -15.37
C VAL A 97 -12.22 -1.94 -16.24
N ALA A 98 -11.59 -2.78 -17.05
CA ALA A 98 -10.57 -2.34 -17.99
C ALA A 98 -10.93 -2.79 -19.41
N ARG A 99 -10.60 -1.94 -20.38
CA ARG A 99 -10.79 -2.19 -21.80
C ARG A 99 -9.62 -1.63 -22.58
N MET A 100 -9.23 -2.34 -23.64
CA MET A 100 -8.34 -1.81 -24.65
C MET A 100 -9.18 -1.21 -25.81
N ASP A 101 -8.91 0.03 -26.17
CA ASP A 101 -9.48 0.71 -27.33
C ASP A 101 -8.33 1.12 -28.25
N GLY A 102 -7.98 0.22 -29.19
CA GLY A 102 -6.73 0.33 -29.92
C GLY A 102 -5.55 0.33 -28.97
N ASN A 103 -4.81 1.43 -28.94
CA ASN A 103 -3.66 1.62 -28.05
C ASN A 103 -4.02 2.34 -26.73
N VAL A 104 -5.29 2.70 -26.55
CA VAL A 104 -5.74 3.37 -25.33
C VAL A 104 -6.19 2.36 -24.29
N ILE A 105 -5.75 2.56 -23.06
CA ILE A 105 -6.20 1.80 -21.88
C ILE A 105 -7.31 2.61 -21.22
N ASP A 106 -8.55 2.12 -21.30
CA ASP A 106 -9.69 2.69 -20.57
C ASP A 106 -9.95 1.92 -19.30
N ILE A 107 -10.05 2.64 -18.18
CA ILE A 107 -10.26 2.04 -16.85
C ILE A 107 -11.37 2.79 -16.13
N TRP A 108 -12.30 2.03 -15.57
CA TRP A 108 -13.30 2.50 -14.60
C TRP A 108 -13.01 1.78 -13.29
N THR A 109 -12.72 2.55 -12.25
CA THR A 109 -12.30 1.98 -10.96
C THR A 109 -12.72 2.88 -9.80
N SER A 110 -12.89 2.30 -8.63
CA SER A 110 -13.13 3.01 -7.39
C SER A 110 -11.81 3.36 -6.69
N THR A 111 -11.13 4.40 -7.17
CA THR A 111 -9.87 4.88 -6.59
C THR A 111 -10.01 6.28 -6.00
N GLN A 112 -9.28 6.55 -4.91
CA GLN A 112 -9.15 7.89 -4.33
C GLN A 112 -8.08 8.73 -5.04
N SER A 113 -7.22 8.08 -5.85
CA SER A 113 -6.02 8.71 -6.43
C SER A 113 -5.90 8.44 -7.95
N PRO A 114 -6.81 8.98 -8.79
CA PRO A 114 -6.82 8.65 -10.22
C PRO A 114 -5.55 9.07 -10.97
N PHE A 115 -4.95 10.20 -10.63
CA PHE A 115 -3.74 10.68 -11.29
C PHE A 115 -2.48 9.87 -10.90
N PRO A 116 -2.23 9.59 -9.62
CA PRO A 116 -1.17 8.66 -9.21
C PRO A 116 -1.34 7.27 -9.83
N LEU A 117 -2.56 6.75 -9.84
CA LEU A 117 -2.88 5.46 -10.47
C LEU A 117 -2.51 5.46 -11.96
N ARG A 118 -2.85 6.53 -12.70
CA ARG A 118 -2.51 6.65 -14.11
C ARG A 118 -1.00 6.59 -14.35
N LYS A 119 -0.22 7.31 -13.53
CA LYS A 119 1.25 7.28 -13.59
C LYS A 119 1.81 5.90 -13.29
N GLU A 120 1.26 5.25 -12.27
CA GLU A 120 1.70 3.91 -11.88
C GLU A 120 1.44 2.88 -12.99
N LEU A 121 0.26 2.92 -13.60
CA LEU A 121 -0.06 2.06 -14.74
C LEU A 121 0.84 2.34 -15.96
N ALA A 122 1.16 3.61 -16.21
CA ALA A 122 2.09 3.97 -17.27
C ALA A 122 3.47 3.36 -17.03
N ARG A 123 3.95 3.38 -15.79
CA ARG A 123 5.22 2.77 -15.37
C ARG A 123 5.19 1.24 -15.49
N VAL A 124 4.16 0.61 -14.94
CA VAL A 124 4.02 -0.86 -14.91
C VAL A 124 3.93 -1.44 -16.32
N PHE A 125 3.15 -0.82 -17.19
CA PHE A 125 2.94 -1.31 -18.55
C PHE A 125 3.89 -0.70 -19.57
N GLN A 126 4.81 0.18 -19.17
CA GLN A 126 5.67 0.95 -20.07
C GLN A 126 4.87 1.61 -21.18
N HIS A 127 3.74 2.20 -20.82
CA HIS A 127 2.74 2.74 -21.73
C HIS A 127 2.64 4.28 -21.60
N PRO A 128 2.45 5.01 -22.71
CA PRO A 128 2.32 6.48 -22.64
C PRO A 128 1.16 6.90 -21.74
N GLU A 129 1.44 7.79 -20.78
CA GLU A 129 0.45 8.24 -19.78
C GLU A 129 -0.78 8.89 -20.43
N ASN A 130 -0.60 9.60 -21.55
CA ASN A 130 -1.70 10.24 -22.30
C ASN A 130 -2.61 9.24 -23.02
N GLN A 131 -2.23 7.97 -23.10
CA GLN A 131 -3.05 6.87 -23.64
C GLN A 131 -3.71 6.04 -22.53
N ILE A 132 -3.68 6.48 -21.30
CA ILE A 132 -4.37 5.85 -20.17
C ILE A 132 -5.45 6.79 -19.67
N ARG A 133 -6.69 6.33 -19.66
CA ARG A 133 -7.85 7.05 -19.16
C ARG A 133 -8.37 6.36 -17.91
N VAL A 134 -8.27 7.06 -16.78
CA VAL A 134 -8.81 6.59 -15.49
C VAL A 134 -10.08 7.37 -15.18
N GLN A 135 -11.17 6.67 -15.02
CA GLN A 135 -12.49 7.21 -14.74
C GLN A 135 -12.97 6.69 -13.38
N VAL A 136 -13.44 7.60 -12.53
CA VAL A 136 -13.99 7.29 -11.22
C VAL A 136 -15.42 7.80 -11.17
N PRO A 137 -16.40 7.02 -11.72
CA PRO A 137 -17.79 7.46 -11.76
C PRO A 137 -18.37 7.58 -10.35
N TYR A 138 -18.03 6.65 -9.47
CA TYR A 138 -18.44 6.63 -8.07
C TYR A 138 -17.33 6.04 -7.20
N LEU A 139 -17.29 6.47 -5.94
CA LEU A 139 -16.43 5.92 -4.91
C LEU A 139 -17.27 5.75 -3.64
N GLY A 140 -17.63 4.50 -3.33
CA GLY A 140 -18.52 4.14 -2.24
C GLY A 140 -17.83 3.95 -0.89
N ALA A 141 -16.76 4.64 -0.64
CA ALA A 141 -15.87 4.68 0.52
C ALA A 141 -14.49 4.07 0.24
N GLY A 142 -13.49 4.54 0.96
CA GLY A 142 -12.11 4.07 0.82
C GLY A 142 -11.30 4.18 2.11
N TYR A 143 -11.50 5.25 2.89
CA TYR A 143 -10.79 5.52 4.16
C TYR A 143 -9.25 5.42 4.02
N GLY A 144 -8.71 5.75 2.83
CA GLY A 144 -7.30 5.58 2.51
C GLY A 144 -6.92 4.24 1.85
N ALA A 145 -7.75 3.21 1.95
CA ALA A 145 -7.48 1.91 1.34
C ALA A 145 -7.34 1.97 -0.18
N LYS A 146 -8.08 2.86 -0.83
CA LYS A 146 -8.15 2.99 -2.28
C LYS A 146 -7.21 4.07 -2.86
N ASN A 147 -6.15 4.42 -2.13
CA ASN A 147 -5.12 5.33 -2.62
C ASN A 147 -4.09 4.64 -3.54
N ASN A 148 -3.84 3.37 -3.31
CA ASN A 148 -2.83 2.61 -4.03
C ASN A 148 -3.46 1.72 -5.12
N CYS A 149 -2.68 1.48 -6.16
CA CYS A 149 -3.01 0.57 -7.24
C CYS A 149 -3.08 -0.89 -6.75
N LYS A 150 -4.17 -1.60 -7.03
CA LYS A 150 -4.36 -3.00 -6.61
C LYS A 150 -4.96 -3.89 -7.70
N THR A 151 -6.23 -3.67 -8.03
CA THR A 151 -6.97 -4.48 -9.00
C THR A 151 -6.75 -4.04 -10.44
N GLU A 152 -6.32 -2.80 -10.63
CA GLU A 152 -6.23 -2.16 -11.92
C GLU A 152 -5.19 -2.81 -12.83
N PRO A 153 -3.95 -3.12 -12.40
CA PRO A 153 -2.98 -3.80 -13.26
C PRO A 153 -3.45 -5.17 -13.69
N ILE A 154 -4.14 -5.90 -12.79
CA ILE A 154 -4.67 -7.22 -13.09
C ILE A 154 -5.75 -7.13 -14.17
N ALA A 155 -6.71 -6.22 -14.00
CA ALA A 155 -7.77 -6.01 -14.96
C ALA A 155 -7.25 -5.58 -16.34
N VAL A 156 -6.26 -4.68 -16.36
CA VAL A 156 -5.60 -4.22 -17.61
C VAL A 156 -4.86 -5.37 -18.30
N LEU A 157 -4.08 -6.14 -17.55
CA LEU A 157 -3.36 -7.29 -18.10
C LEU A 157 -4.31 -8.30 -18.71
N LEU A 158 -5.38 -8.65 -18.00
CA LEU A 158 -6.39 -9.59 -18.49
C LEU A 158 -7.14 -9.04 -19.71
N ALA A 159 -7.44 -7.74 -19.76
CA ALA A 159 -8.06 -7.10 -20.91
C ALA A 159 -7.13 -7.14 -22.14
N ARG A 160 -5.83 -6.92 -21.95
CA ARG A 160 -4.81 -7.03 -23.02
C ARG A 160 -4.72 -8.45 -23.56
N LEU A 161 -4.64 -9.44 -22.66
CA LEU A 161 -4.47 -10.85 -23.05
C LEU A 161 -5.72 -11.44 -23.70
N SER A 162 -6.91 -11.06 -23.23
CA SER A 162 -8.17 -11.57 -23.76
C SER A 162 -8.68 -10.83 -25.00
N GLY A 163 -8.19 -9.60 -25.23
CA GLY A 163 -8.74 -8.72 -26.27
C GLY A 163 -10.19 -8.27 -25.99
N ARG A 164 -10.66 -8.39 -24.76
CA ARG A 164 -12.05 -8.09 -24.34
C ARG A 164 -12.06 -7.19 -23.10
N PRO A 165 -13.15 -6.44 -22.88
CA PRO A 165 -13.35 -5.78 -21.59
C PRO A 165 -13.37 -6.79 -20.44
N VAL A 166 -12.67 -6.47 -19.37
CA VAL A 166 -12.59 -7.30 -18.15
C VAL A 166 -13.09 -6.52 -16.96
N ARG A 167 -13.97 -7.13 -16.19
CA ARG A 167 -14.33 -6.67 -14.85
C ARG A 167 -13.64 -7.56 -13.81
N PHE A 168 -12.80 -6.95 -13.00
CA PHE A 168 -12.19 -7.60 -11.85
C PHE A 168 -12.79 -7.00 -10.58
N CYS A 169 -13.25 -7.84 -9.67
CA CYS A 169 -13.89 -7.43 -8.42
C CYS A 169 -13.42 -8.37 -7.33
N MET A 170 -12.86 -7.82 -6.27
CA MET A 170 -12.51 -8.59 -5.08
C MET A 170 -13.76 -9.01 -4.30
N THR A 171 -13.72 -10.18 -3.71
CA THR A 171 -14.65 -10.56 -2.66
C THR A 171 -14.36 -9.79 -1.37
N THR A 172 -15.29 -9.83 -0.41
CA THR A 172 -15.06 -9.23 0.90
C THR A 172 -13.88 -9.89 1.62
N GLU A 173 -13.73 -11.20 1.51
CA GLU A 173 -12.61 -11.94 2.07
C GLU A 173 -11.28 -11.50 1.47
N GLU A 174 -11.18 -11.38 0.14
CA GLU A 174 -9.98 -10.88 -0.54
C GLU A 174 -9.66 -9.44 -0.13
N ASN A 175 -10.67 -8.58 0.08
CA ASN A 175 -10.45 -7.25 0.61
C ASN A 175 -9.80 -7.28 2.00
N PHE A 176 -10.26 -8.15 2.89
CA PHE A 176 -9.70 -8.28 4.24
C PHE A 176 -8.25 -8.76 4.22
N LEU A 177 -7.93 -9.68 3.31
CA LEU A 177 -6.59 -10.27 3.20
C LEU A 177 -5.57 -9.34 2.53
N THR A 178 -6.02 -8.39 1.72
CA THR A 178 -5.12 -7.58 0.88
C THR A 178 -4.77 -6.22 1.46
N GLN A 179 -5.45 -5.75 2.49
CA GLN A 179 -5.20 -4.44 3.05
C GLN A 179 -5.51 -4.33 4.54
N SER A 180 -4.64 -3.66 5.25
CA SER A 180 -4.85 -3.22 6.64
C SER A 180 -4.17 -1.86 6.85
N GLN A 181 -4.59 -1.14 7.86
CA GLN A 181 -3.83 -0.01 8.38
C GLN A 181 -2.53 -0.47 9.05
N HIS A 182 -1.60 0.45 9.20
CA HIS A 182 -0.38 0.15 9.93
C HIS A 182 -0.67 0.01 11.43
N ALA A 183 0.04 -0.92 12.08
CA ALA A 183 0.14 -0.90 13.53
C ALA A 183 0.97 0.32 13.97
N ALA A 184 0.71 0.83 15.17
CA ALA A 184 1.46 1.91 15.76
C ALA A 184 1.79 1.60 17.23
N ILE A 185 2.95 2.06 17.66
CA ILE A 185 3.36 2.03 19.06
C ILE A 185 3.73 3.47 19.43
N LEU A 186 3.20 3.93 20.53
CA LEU A 186 3.51 5.21 21.18
C LEU A 186 4.07 4.90 22.55
N ASP A 187 5.30 5.34 22.78
CA ASP A 187 6.03 5.25 24.05
C ASP A 187 6.22 6.63 24.66
#